data_186894ce2fadb0179425ca97bd822b1f
#
_entry.id   186894ce2fadb0179425ca97bd822b1f
#
_cell.length_a   1.000
_cell.length_b   1.000
_cell.length_c   1.000
_cell.angle_alpha   90.00
_cell.angle_beta   90.00
_cell.angle_gamma   90.00
#
_symmetry.space_group_name_H-M   'P 1'
#
loop_
_entity.id
_entity.type
_entity.pdbx_description
1 polymer ?
#
loop_
_entity_poly.entity_id
_entity_poly.type
_entity_poly.pdbx_seq_one_letter_code
_entity_poly.pdbx_strand_id
1 'polypeptide(L)'
;MRHAQTDSVRLPRADAEAPQGLELRHLRYFAAVAGAGTFTRAAEQMFIAQPTLSQQIRRLEQIVGTPLLQRLRDGVRLTAAGTVLLDAARDVLSLVDHGVSQTRQTAGLGRQRLRVAMPPTLPETLTFNTASALQSAAAAADVEVVWVETPLDAGFSPVRQRRADAGLGWLTASPDALPAALDAMSLGEFEPDLWIPASHPAARRGSIGLDELARMDVIHGPRRAEPGTYDAWTSIMRAVDSRFEFTAPPLRHSLAVVLAFAATADRPAAVLTGPTAIAGAPPDVIRLPRATETPDMVQVSIAGHPLTATAALVWNGDLPRSLQQILFDTAVGATPPAPVPLSRAG
;
A
#
# COMPACT_ATOMS: atom_id res chain seq x y z
N MET A 1 10.40 -37.15 42.00
CA MET A 1 11.39 -36.37 41.25
C MET A 1 11.22 -36.69 39.75
N ARG A 2 10.57 -35.83 39.00
CA ARG A 2 10.49 -35.94 37.54
C ARG A 2 11.14 -34.67 36.97
N HIS A 3 12.24 -34.85 36.25
CA HIS A 3 12.96 -33.80 35.57
C HIS A 3 12.06 -33.19 34.46
N ALA A 4 11.81 -31.90 34.54
CA ALA A 4 11.24 -31.13 33.44
C ALA A 4 12.32 -30.98 32.36
N GLN A 5 12.10 -31.60 31.23
CA GLN A 5 12.87 -31.39 30.02
C GLN A 5 12.50 -30.02 29.46
N THR A 6 13.47 -29.14 29.48
CA THR A 6 13.38 -27.81 28.83
C THR A 6 13.45 -28.03 27.31
N ASP A 7 12.33 -27.98 26.63
CA ASP A 7 12.30 -27.92 25.16
C ASP A 7 12.97 -26.62 24.71
N SER A 8 14.22 -26.76 24.29
CA SER A 8 14.94 -25.69 23.61
C SER A 8 14.29 -25.46 22.24
N VAL A 9 13.62 -24.30 22.08
CA VAL A 9 13.15 -23.80 20.81
C VAL A 9 14.34 -23.74 19.85
N ARG A 10 14.42 -24.70 18.94
CA ARG A 10 15.37 -24.67 17.81
C ARG A 10 14.94 -23.56 16.88
N LEU A 11 15.68 -22.45 16.93
CA LEU A 11 15.64 -21.46 15.85
C LEU A 11 15.96 -22.18 14.52
N PRO A 12 15.22 -21.87 13.43
CA PRO A 12 15.55 -22.43 12.13
C PRO A 12 17.00 -22.08 11.80
N ARG A 13 17.79 -23.09 11.44
CA ARG A 13 19.16 -22.90 10.94
C ARG A 13 19.10 -21.98 9.73
N ALA A 14 19.78 -20.85 9.82
CA ALA A 14 20.07 -19.96 8.70
C ALA A 14 21.12 -20.63 7.79
N ASP A 15 20.75 -21.70 7.10
CA ASP A 15 21.62 -22.41 6.15
C ASP A 15 21.50 -21.83 4.73
N ALA A 16 21.20 -20.53 4.60
CA ALA A 16 21.51 -19.77 3.41
C ALA A 16 22.75 -18.91 3.75
N GLU A 17 23.93 -19.38 3.39
CA GLU A 17 25.14 -18.54 3.42
C GLU A 17 24.85 -17.26 2.65
N ALA A 18 24.82 -16.12 3.37
CA ALA A 18 24.77 -14.82 2.72
C ALA A 18 25.92 -14.78 1.69
N PRO A 19 25.69 -14.25 0.46
CA PRO A 19 26.73 -14.23 -0.56
C PRO A 19 28.00 -13.60 0.01
N GLN A 20 29.09 -14.33 0.05
CA GLN A 20 30.33 -13.89 0.66
C GLN A 20 30.78 -12.56 0.02
N GLY A 21 31.03 -11.56 0.88
CA GLY A 21 31.45 -10.22 0.46
C GLY A 21 30.33 -9.24 0.11
N LEU A 22 29.05 -9.59 0.32
CA LEU A 22 27.96 -8.62 0.25
C LEU A 22 27.98 -7.74 1.53
N GLU A 23 28.00 -6.43 1.34
CA GLU A 23 27.97 -5.45 2.42
C GLU A 23 26.82 -4.47 2.25
N LEU A 24 26.31 -3.90 3.35
CA LEU A 24 25.24 -2.91 3.33
C LEU A 24 25.55 -1.69 2.45
N ARG A 25 26.83 -1.31 2.33
CA ARG A 25 27.20 -0.21 1.43
C ARG A 25 26.93 -0.53 -0.04
N HIS A 26 27.07 -1.78 -0.48
CA HIS A 26 26.73 -2.18 -1.84
C HIS A 26 25.25 -1.96 -2.13
N LEU A 27 24.38 -2.34 -1.18
CA LEU A 27 22.93 -2.14 -1.29
C LEU A 27 22.55 -0.65 -1.30
N ARG A 28 23.19 0.17 -0.43
CA ARG A 28 22.98 1.64 -0.40
C ARG A 28 23.37 2.28 -1.73
N TYR A 29 24.52 1.94 -2.27
CA TYR A 29 25.00 2.47 -3.54
C TYR A 29 24.11 2.06 -4.69
N PHE A 30 23.67 0.82 -4.71
CA PHE A 30 22.76 0.31 -5.74
C PHE A 30 21.42 1.03 -5.69
N ALA A 31 20.81 1.17 -4.52
CA ALA A 31 19.57 1.91 -4.33
C ALA A 31 19.70 3.39 -4.75
N ALA A 32 20.83 4.03 -4.43
CA ALA A 32 21.11 5.41 -4.84
C ALA A 32 21.20 5.55 -6.36
N VAL A 33 21.89 4.63 -7.06
CA VAL A 33 22.00 4.65 -8.53
C VAL A 33 20.63 4.41 -9.19
N ALA A 34 19.86 3.47 -8.67
CA ALA A 34 18.52 3.18 -9.15
C ALA A 34 17.56 4.38 -9.00
N GLY A 35 17.65 5.10 -7.88
CA GLY A 35 16.83 6.28 -7.60
C GLY A 35 17.25 7.52 -8.39
N ALA A 36 18.56 7.75 -8.53
CA ALA A 36 19.10 8.93 -9.23
C ALA A 36 19.03 8.81 -10.77
N GLY A 37 18.93 7.60 -11.31
CA GLY A 37 18.88 7.31 -12.75
C GLY A 37 20.22 7.49 -13.49
N THR A 38 21.24 8.07 -12.82
CA THR A 38 22.59 8.22 -13.38
C THR A 38 23.66 8.00 -12.31
N PHE A 39 24.84 7.47 -12.72
CA PHE A 39 25.94 7.28 -11.80
C PHE A 39 26.50 8.59 -11.23
N THR A 40 26.50 9.66 -12.04
CA THR A 40 27.01 10.97 -11.61
C THR A 40 26.18 11.55 -10.49
N ARG A 41 24.84 11.64 -10.67
CA ARG A 41 23.93 12.15 -9.64
C ARG A 41 23.94 11.30 -8.37
N ALA A 42 24.00 9.97 -8.52
CA ALA A 42 24.10 9.08 -7.38
C ALA A 42 25.41 9.28 -6.60
N ALA A 43 26.53 9.47 -7.28
CA ALA A 43 27.84 9.72 -6.65
C ALA A 43 27.85 11.05 -5.88
N GLU A 44 27.25 12.09 -6.45
CA GLU A 44 27.05 13.39 -5.78
C GLU A 44 26.21 13.22 -4.50
N GLN A 45 25.08 12.55 -4.58
CA GLN A 45 24.19 12.28 -3.41
C GLN A 45 24.90 11.47 -2.31
N MET A 46 25.79 10.55 -2.70
CA MET A 46 26.52 9.69 -1.77
C MET A 46 27.86 10.30 -1.32
N PHE A 47 28.21 11.51 -1.79
CA PHE A 47 29.45 12.20 -1.49
C PHE A 47 30.72 11.37 -1.77
N ILE A 48 30.73 10.63 -2.90
CA ILE A 48 31.85 9.81 -3.36
C ILE A 48 32.18 10.07 -4.83
N ALA A 49 33.38 9.65 -5.27
CA ALA A 49 33.74 9.73 -6.67
C ALA A 49 32.96 8.73 -7.53
N GLN A 50 32.48 9.16 -8.69
CA GLN A 50 31.72 8.33 -9.62
C GLN A 50 32.46 7.03 -10.02
N PRO A 51 33.81 7.00 -10.26
CA PRO A 51 34.53 5.76 -10.51
C PRO A 51 34.43 4.74 -9.36
N THR A 52 34.49 5.22 -8.13
CA THR A 52 34.32 4.39 -6.92
C THR A 52 32.94 3.77 -6.87
N LEU A 53 31.88 4.57 -7.07
CA LEU A 53 30.53 4.08 -7.13
C LEU A 53 30.34 3.01 -8.22
N SER A 54 30.86 3.27 -9.42
CA SER A 54 30.81 2.33 -10.54
C SER A 54 31.52 1.00 -10.23
N GLN A 55 32.65 1.05 -9.53
CA GLN A 55 33.39 -0.13 -9.09
C GLN A 55 32.59 -0.95 -8.07
N GLN A 56 31.95 -0.29 -7.09
CA GLN A 56 31.14 -0.96 -6.06
C GLN A 56 29.91 -1.63 -6.69
N ILE A 57 29.26 -1.01 -7.68
CA ILE A 57 28.13 -1.63 -8.39
C ILE A 57 28.61 -2.86 -9.18
N ARG A 58 29.75 -2.78 -9.92
CA ARG A 58 30.31 -3.96 -10.59
C ARG A 58 30.61 -5.09 -9.61
N ARG A 59 31.15 -4.75 -8.43
CA ARG A 59 31.42 -5.73 -7.38
C ARG A 59 30.13 -6.41 -6.91
N LEU A 60 29.06 -5.64 -6.72
CA LEU A 60 27.74 -6.18 -6.37
C LEU A 60 27.22 -7.13 -7.47
N GLU A 61 27.28 -6.73 -8.74
CA GLU A 61 26.88 -7.57 -9.87
C GLU A 61 27.68 -8.88 -9.96
N GLN A 62 28.97 -8.84 -9.63
CA GLN A 62 29.83 -10.03 -9.53
C GLN A 62 29.41 -10.95 -8.38
N ILE A 63 29.09 -10.40 -7.21
CA ILE A 63 28.62 -11.17 -6.05
C ILE A 63 27.27 -11.83 -6.34
N VAL A 64 26.36 -11.11 -7.00
CA VAL A 64 25.01 -11.62 -7.36
C VAL A 64 25.07 -12.54 -8.59
N GLY A 65 26.10 -12.43 -9.41
CA GLY A 65 26.32 -13.27 -10.60
C GLY A 65 25.50 -12.84 -11.82
N THR A 66 24.85 -11.67 -11.79
CA THR A 66 24.06 -11.17 -12.93
C THR A 66 24.07 -9.64 -12.99
N PRO A 67 23.95 -9.02 -14.20
CA PRO A 67 23.78 -7.59 -14.32
C PRO A 67 22.48 -7.10 -13.65
N LEU A 68 22.57 -6.07 -12.84
CA LEU A 68 21.45 -5.43 -12.14
C LEU A 68 21.01 -4.14 -12.83
N LEU A 69 21.94 -3.50 -13.55
CA LEU A 69 21.74 -2.24 -14.25
C LEU A 69 22.08 -2.38 -15.74
N GLN A 70 21.23 -1.83 -16.58
CA GLN A 70 21.49 -1.61 -17.99
C GLN A 70 21.91 -0.16 -18.21
N ARG A 71 23.10 0.03 -18.77
CA ARG A 71 23.63 1.37 -19.14
C ARG A 71 22.98 1.83 -20.43
N LEU A 72 22.41 3.01 -20.43
CA LEU A 72 21.82 3.67 -21.59
C LEU A 72 22.65 4.94 -21.90
N ARG A 73 22.40 5.57 -23.07
CA ARG A 73 23.07 6.82 -23.45
C ARG A 73 22.75 7.97 -22.50
N ASP A 74 21.55 7.97 -21.95
CA ASP A 74 20.98 9.01 -21.08
C ASP A 74 20.90 8.62 -19.61
N GLY A 75 21.49 7.47 -19.21
CA GLY A 75 21.49 7.06 -17.81
C GLY A 75 21.55 5.56 -17.57
N VAL A 76 20.87 5.10 -16.54
CA VAL A 76 20.79 3.69 -16.19
C VAL A 76 19.33 3.27 -15.97
N ARG A 77 19.06 2.00 -16.30
CA ARG A 77 17.78 1.34 -16.07
C ARG A 77 18.00 0.03 -15.33
N LEU A 78 17.08 -0.34 -14.46
CA LEU A 78 17.10 -1.64 -13.80
C LEU A 78 16.86 -2.77 -14.80
N THR A 79 17.56 -3.89 -14.63
CA THR A 79 17.18 -5.18 -15.20
C THR A 79 16.03 -5.79 -14.38
N ALA A 80 15.43 -6.88 -14.86
CA ALA A 80 14.45 -7.63 -14.06
C ALA A 80 15.06 -8.11 -12.71
N ALA A 81 16.30 -8.62 -12.74
CA ALA A 81 17.06 -9.00 -11.55
C ALA A 81 17.35 -7.79 -10.65
N GLY A 82 17.67 -6.64 -11.26
CA GLY A 82 17.87 -5.38 -10.53
C GLY A 82 16.62 -4.90 -9.79
N THR A 83 15.44 -5.05 -10.40
CA THR A 83 14.19 -4.70 -9.72
C THR A 83 13.97 -5.56 -8.48
N VAL A 84 14.15 -6.87 -8.58
CA VAL A 84 14.01 -7.81 -7.45
C VAL A 84 15.02 -7.46 -6.34
N LEU A 85 16.29 -7.21 -6.70
CA LEU A 85 17.30 -6.86 -5.69
C LEU A 85 17.07 -5.48 -5.08
N LEU A 86 16.53 -4.52 -5.83
CA LEU A 86 16.23 -3.19 -5.29
C LEU A 86 15.19 -3.24 -4.18
N ASP A 87 14.13 -4.02 -4.37
CA ASP A 87 13.10 -4.19 -3.36
C ASP A 87 13.68 -4.86 -2.10
N ALA A 88 14.44 -5.96 -2.27
CA ALA A 88 15.13 -6.62 -1.17
C ALA A 88 16.17 -5.70 -0.48
N ALA A 89 16.91 -4.90 -1.24
CA ALA A 89 17.90 -3.97 -0.70
C ALA A 89 17.24 -2.88 0.17
N ARG A 90 16.11 -2.34 -0.28
CA ARG A 90 15.31 -1.37 0.49
C ARG A 90 14.83 -1.97 1.81
N ASP A 91 14.34 -3.22 1.79
CA ASP A 91 13.88 -3.91 2.98
C ASP A 91 15.00 -4.11 4.00
N VAL A 92 16.16 -4.61 3.57
CA VAL A 92 17.33 -4.82 4.43
C VAL A 92 17.83 -3.50 5.04
N LEU A 93 17.95 -2.45 4.22
CA LEU A 93 18.42 -1.13 4.70
C LEU A 93 17.43 -0.54 5.71
N SER A 94 16.15 -0.64 5.45
CA SER A 94 15.10 -0.17 6.37
C SER A 94 15.10 -0.94 7.69
N LEU A 95 15.30 -2.28 7.64
CA LEU A 95 15.37 -3.11 8.85
C LEU A 95 16.59 -2.73 9.72
N VAL A 96 17.73 -2.45 9.10
CA VAL A 96 18.94 -1.98 9.82
C VAL A 96 18.67 -0.63 10.46
N ASP A 97 18.09 0.33 9.73
CA ASP A 97 17.77 1.66 10.25
C ASP A 97 16.75 1.57 11.41
N HIS A 98 15.78 0.66 11.29
CA HIS A 98 14.83 0.36 12.37
C HIS A 98 15.56 -0.17 13.62
N GLY A 99 16.41 -1.17 13.48
CA GLY A 99 17.17 -1.74 14.60
C GLY A 99 18.04 -0.70 15.32
N VAL A 100 18.73 0.15 14.56
CA VAL A 100 19.52 1.26 15.13
C VAL A 100 18.61 2.27 15.86
N SER A 101 17.46 2.63 15.28
CA SER A 101 16.50 3.54 15.89
C SER A 101 15.95 2.98 17.21
N GLN A 102 15.51 1.73 17.22
CA GLN A 102 15.02 1.03 18.42
C GLN A 102 16.09 0.97 19.52
N THR A 103 17.34 0.66 19.16
CA THR A 103 18.46 0.64 20.11
C THR A 103 18.69 2.00 20.75
N ARG A 104 18.67 3.08 19.95
CA ARG A 104 18.81 4.45 20.45
C ARG A 104 17.66 4.86 21.36
N GLN A 105 16.41 4.50 21.01
CA GLN A 105 15.24 4.75 21.85
C GLN A 105 15.34 4.05 23.20
N THR A 106 15.73 2.76 23.22
CA THR A 106 15.93 1.99 24.44
C THR A 106 17.01 2.59 25.33
N ALA A 107 18.03 3.21 24.73
CA ALA A 107 19.08 3.92 25.45
C ALA A 107 18.70 5.36 25.86
N GLY A 108 17.46 5.80 25.61
CA GLY A 108 17.03 7.18 25.88
C GLY A 108 17.71 8.22 24.97
N LEU A 109 18.30 7.80 23.85
CA LEU A 109 19.03 8.65 22.93
C LEU A 109 18.13 9.02 21.72
N GLY A 110 17.64 10.24 21.71
CA GLY A 110 16.86 10.78 20.60
C GLY A 110 15.35 10.75 20.82
N ARG A 111 14.63 11.48 19.95
CA ARG A 111 13.17 11.56 19.94
C ARG A 111 12.57 10.24 19.43
N GLN A 112 11.49 9.81 20.03
CA GLN A 112 10.76 8.62 19.55
C GLN A 112 10.19 8.92 18.16
N ARG A 113 10.28 7.93 17.25
CA ARG A 113 9.80 8.05 15.87
C ARG A 113 8.73 7.00 15.59
N LEU A 114 7.71 7.42 14.87
CA LEU A 114 6.66 6.54 14.35
C LEU A 114 6.66 6.64 12.82
N ARG A 115 7.08 5.57 12.15
CA ARG A 115 7.12 5.49 10.69
C ARG A 115 5.78 4.98 10.18
N VAL A 116 5.13 5.77 9.33
CA VAL A 116 3.77 5.47 8.85
C VAL A 116 3.74 5.41 7.33
N ALA A 117 3.28 4.28 6.80
CA ALA A 117 3.05 4.06 5.39
C ALA A 117 1.62 4.51 5.02
N MET A 118 1.51 5.37 4.03
CA MET A 118 0.23 5.86 3.55
C MET A 118 0.17 5.71 2.03
N PRO A 119 -0.61 4.75 1.51
CA PRO A 119 -0.71 4.55 0.07
C PRO A 119 -1.55 5.67 -0.57
N PRO A 120 -1.22 6.07 -1.81
CA PRO A 120 -1.94 7.12 -2.52
C PRO A 120 -3.31 6.67 -3.06
N THR A 121 -3.74 5.44 -2.77
CA THR A 121 -5.03 4.87 -3.22
C THR A 121 -6.19 5.14 -2.25
N LEU A 122 -5.89 5.74 -1.11
CA LEU A 122 -6.91 6.08 -0.11
C LEU A 122 -7.64 7.37 -0.47
N PRO A 123 -8.93 7.53 -0.07
CA PRO A 123 -9.65 8.78 -0.22
C PRO A 123 -8.90 9.96 0.42
N GLU A 124 -8.83 11.10 -0.29
CA GLU A 124 -8.10 12.28 0.18
C GLU A 124 -8.59 12.77 1.55
N THR A 125 -9.91 12.73 1.79
CA THR A 125 -10.50 13.11 3.08
C THR A 125 -10.07 12.19 4.21
N LEU A 126 -10.05 10.87 3.98
CA LEU A 126 -9.57 9.89 4.96
C LEU A 126 -8.08 10.09 5.23
N THR A 127 -7.30 10.25 4.16
CA THR A 127 -5.86 10.51 4.24
C THR A 127 -5.57 11.76 5.04
N PHE A 128 -6.25 12.88 4.74
CA PHE A 128 -6.08 14.15 5.45
C PHE A 128 -6.48 14.05 6.92
N ASN A 129 -7.65 13.49 7.23
CA ASN A 129 -8.14 13.37 8.60
C ASN A 129 -7.21 12.46 9.42
N THR A 130 -6.79 11.33 8.87
CA THR A 130 -5.89 10.41 9.57
C THR A 130 -4.50 11.03 9.78
N ALA A 131 -3.95 11.69 8.76
CA ALA A 131 -2.66 12.36 8.89
C ALA A 131 -2.71 13.50 9.93
N SER A 132 -3.77 14.29 9.93
CA SER A 132 -3.98 15.39 10.88
C SER A 132 -4.13 14.87 12.32
N ALA A 133 -4.96 13.85 12.54
CA ALA A 133 -5.13 13.23 13.84
C ALA A 133 -3.81 12.60 14.34
N LEU A 134 -3.08 11.90 13.46
CA LEU A 134 -1.80 11.30 13.79
C LEU A 134 -0.76 12.33 14.19
N GLN A 135 -0.63 13.44 13.45
CA GLN A 135 0.30 14.51 13.77
C GLN A 135 -0.04 15.14 15.13
N SER A 136 -1.33 15.34 15.41
CA SER A 136 -1.79 15.91 16.69
C SER A 136 -1.48 14.98 17.85
N ALA A 137 -1.80 13.69 17.74
CA ALA A 137 -1.57 12.70 18.79
C ALA A 137 -0.04 12.48 19.02
N ALA A 138 0.74 12.41 17.95
CA ALA A 138 2.19 12.26 18.04
C ALA A 138 2.86 13.50 18.67
N ALA A 139 2.43 14.70 18.30
CA ALA A 139 2.94 15.95 18.88
C ALA A 139 2.68 16.02 20.39
N ALA A 140 1.49 15.60 20.84
CA ALA A 140 1.14 15.55 22.27
C ALA A 140 2.03 14.57 23.07
N ALA A 141 2.53 13.53 22.43
CA ALA A 141 3.40 12.51 23.01
C ALA A 141 4.92 12.74 22.76
N ASP A 142 5.30 13.86 22.18
CA ASP A 142 6.68 14.18 21.76
C ASP A 142 7.30 13.14 20.81
N VAL A 143 6.50 12.59 19.90
CA VAL A 143 6.87 11.62 18.89
C VAL A 143 6.98 12.29 17.52
N GLU A 144 8.03 11.98 16.78
CA GLU A 144 8.22 12.41 15.38
C GLU A 144 7.53 11.43 14.43
N VAL A 145 6.60 11.90 13.61
CA VAL A 145 6.00 11.09 12.53
C VAL A 145 6.89 11.16 11.29
N VAL A 146 7.28 9.99 10.78
CA VAL A 146 8.07 9.83 9.56
C VAL A 146 7.21 9.14 8.51
N TRP A 147 6.90 9.85 7.42
CA TRP A 147 6.12 9.29 6.33
C TRP A 147 7.00 8.39 5.45
N VAL A 148 6.49 7.18 5.18
CA VAL A 148 7.17 6.18 4.33
C VAL A 148 6.51 6.19 2.96
N GLU A 149 7.30 6.47 1.92
CA GLU A 149 6.83 6.35 0.55
C GLU A 149 6.37 4.92 0.26
N THR A 150 5.17 4.82 -0.31
CA THR A 150 4.50 3.55 -0.52
C THR A 150 4.15 3.41 -2.00
N PRO A 151 4.67 2.39 -2.70
CA PRO A 151 4.19 2.05 -4.03
C PRO A 151 2.69 1.75 -4.04
N LEU A 152 2.02 2.00 -5.17
CA LEU A 152 0.57 1.76 -5.34
C LEU A 152 0.14 0.33 -5.00
N ASP A 153 1.04 -0.63 -5.20
CA ASP A 153 0.79 -2.06 -5.03
C ASP A 153 1.38 -2.65 -3.73
N ALA A 154 1.80 -1.80 -2.80
CA ALA A 154 2.47 -2.27 -1.60
C ALA A 154 1.52 -2.85 -0.54
N GLY A 155 0.24 -2.41 -0.50
CA GLY A 155 -0.69 -2.78 0.57
C GLY A 155 -0.05 -2.60 1.96
N PHE A 156 -0.16 -3.60 2.82
CA PHE A 156 0.51 -3.61 4.13
C PHE A 156 1.95 -4.15 4.13
N SER A 157 2.55 -4.35 2.95
CA SER A 157 3.94 -4.86 2.86
C SER A 157 4.96 -4.02 3.64
N PRO A 158 4.90 -2.68 3.65
CA PRO A 158 5.83 -1.87 4.45
C PRO A 158 5.77 -2.19 5.95
N VAL A 159 4.58 -2.46 6.49
CA VAL A 159 4.41 -2.81 7.91
C VAL A 159 4.92 -4.23 8.17
N ARG A 160 4.53 -5.20 7.35
CA ARG A 160 4.98 -6.59 7.45
C ARG A 160 6.50 -6.73 7.36
N GLN A 161 7.13 -5.95 6.49
CA GLN A 161 8.59 -5.92 6.27
C GLN A 161 9.32 -4.99 7.24
N ARG A 162 8.62 -4.43 8.22
CA ARG A 162 9.17 -3.50 9.22
C ARG A 162 9.84 -2.25 8.62
N ARG A 163 9.47 -1.88 7.41
CA ARG A 163 9.82 -0.60 6.79
C ARG A 163 9.00 0.56 7.36
N ALA A 164 7.79 0.25 7.82
CA ALA A 164 6.93 1.14 8.57
C ALA A 164 6.50 0.47 9.88
N ASP A 165 6.21 1.26 10.90
CA ASP A 165 5.70 0.80 12.18
C ASP A 165 4.19 0.62 12.12
N ALA A 166 3.53 1.49 11.36
CA ALA A 166 2.11 1.43 11.06
C ALA A 166 1.85 1.79 9.58
N GLY A 167 0.66 1.49 9.10
CA GLY A 167 0.25 1.86 7.75
C GLY A 167 -1.26 1.85 7.59
N LEU A 168 -1.74 2.69 6.67
CA LEU A 168 -3.11 2.68 6.21
C LEU A 168 -3.26 1.74 5.02
N GLY A 169 -4.46 1.19 4.83
CA GLY A 169 -4.76 0.38 3.66
C GLY A 169 -6.17 -0.19 3.71
N TRP A 170 -6.48 -0.96 2.69
CA TRP A 170 -7.74 -1.67 2.57
C TRP A 170 -7.63 -3.07 3.16
N LEU A 171 -8.50 -3.42 4.11
CA LEU A 171 -8.67 -4.79 4.57
C LEU A 171 -9.58 -5.55 3.61
N THR A 172 -9.26 -6.81 3.40
CA THR A 172 -10.21 -7.78 2.83
C THR A 172 -11.38 -7.99 3.79
N ALA A 173 -12.49 -8.45 3.29
CA ALA A 173 -13.74 -8.62 4.02
C ALA A 173 -13.68 -9.47 5.31
N SER A 174 -12.52 -10.03 5.66
CA SER A 174 -12.33 -10.77 6.91
C SER A 174 -11.12 -10.22 7.69
N PRO A 175 -11.32 -9.79 8.95
CA PRO A 175 -10.23 -9.48 9.88
C PRO A 175 -9.24 -10.64 10.08
N ASP A 176 -9.72 -11.88 9.90
CA ASP A 176 -8.91 -13.09 10.00
C ASP A 176 -7.83 -13.23 8.91
N ALA A 177 -7.90 -12.40 7.87
CA ALA A 177 -6.90 -12.36 6.79
C ALA A 177 -5.63 -11.57 7.17
N LEU A 178 -5.62 -10.89 8.33
CA LEU A 178 -4.41 -10.22 8.80
C LEU A 178 -3.39 -11.24 9.31
N PRO A 179 -2.11 -11.11 8.91
CA PRO A 179 -1.05 -11.92 9.49
C PRO A 179 -1.04 -11.82 11.02
N ALA A 180 -0.77 -12.94 11.69
CA ALA A 180 -0.81 -13.08 13.15
C ALA A 180 0.03 -12.05 13.95
N ALA A 181 0.98 -11.38 13.31
CA ALA A 181 1.87 -10.40 13.92
C ALA A 181 1.36 -8.95 13.82
N LEU A 182 0.22 -8.72 13.15
CA LEU A 182 -0.32 -7.38 12.94
C LEU A 182 -1.59 -7.17 13.74
N ASP A 183 -1.72 -5.98 14.32
CA ASP A 183 -2.96 -5.45 14.88
C ASP A 183 -3.57 -4.43 13.94
N ALA A 184 -4.88 -4.21 14.01
CA ALA A 184 -5.58 -3.27 13.17
C ALA A 184 -6.75 -2.61 13.88
N MET A 185 -7.08 -1.38 13.43
CA MET A 185 -8.34 -0.70 13.72
C MET A 185 -9.02 -0.29 12.42
N SER A 186 -10.34 -0.51 12.35
CA SER A 186 -11.16 0.00 11.27
C SER A 186 -11.25 1.52 11.32
N LEU A 187 -11.11 2.15 10.17
CA LEU A 187 -11.35 3.58 9.96
C LEU A 187 -12.69 3.84 9.25
N GLY A 188 -13.45 2.79 8.98
CA GLY A 188 -14.76 2.83 8.34
C GLY A 188 -14.85 1.94 7.10
N GLU A 189 -16.08 1.76 6.66
CA GLU A 189 -16.39 1.09 5.40
C GLU A 189 -16.64 2.12 4.31
N PHE A 190 -16.14 1.83 3.12
CA PHE A 190 -16.19 2.72 1.98
C PHE A 190 -16.76 1.98 0.78
N GLU A 191 -17.54 2.69 -0.03
CA GLU A 191 -18.08 2.18 -1.29
C GLU A 191 -17.21 2.63 -2.46
N PRO A 192 -17.07 1.79 -3.50
CA PRO A 192 -16.41 2.24 -4.72
C PRO A 192 -17.24 3.27 -5.47
N ASP A 193 -16.57 4.13 -6.22
CA ASP A 193 -17.23 4.92 -7.24
C ASP A 193 -17.39 4.08 -8.51
N LEU A 194 -18.64 3.99 -8.97
CA LEU A 194 -18.98 3.32 -10.22
C LEU A 194 -19.39 4.34 -11.28
N TRP A 195 -18.68 4.32 -12.39
CA TRP A 195 -18.98 5.14 -13.56
C TRP A 195 -19.47 4.26 -14.69
N ILE A 196 -20.58 4.66 -15.32
CA ILE A 196 -21.17 3.97 -16.47
C ILE A 196 -21.42 4.94 -17.62
N PRO A 197 -21.52 4.47 -18.87
CA PRO A 197 -21.89 5.32 -20.00
C PRO A 197 -23.22 6.03 -19.75
N ALA A 198 -23.30 7.31 -20.07
CA ALA A 198 -24.51 8.12 -19.91
C ALA A 198 -25.70 7.57 -20.75
N SER A 199 -25.40 6.84 -21.83
CA SER A 199 -26.39 6.15 -22.67
C SER A 199 -27.02 4.92 -22.01
N HIS A 200 -26.39 4.38 -20.94
CA HIS A 200 -26.88 3.18 -20.26
C HIS A 200 -28.19 3.48 -19.49
N PRO A 201 -29.21 2.58 -19.50
CA PRO A 201 -30.47 2.84 -18.80
C PRO A 201 -30.34 3.12 -17.30
N ALA A 202 -29.34 2.51 -16.63
CA ALA A 202 -29.05 2.74 -15.21
C ALA A 202 -28.59 4.18 -14.92
N ALA A 203 -28.04 4.90 -15.90
CA ALA A 203 -27.66 6.32 -15.75
C ALA A 203 -28.85 7.20 -15.34
N ARG A 204 -30.02 6.96 -15.90
CA ARG A 204 -31.26 7.66 -15.54
C ARG A 204 -31.84 7.25 -14.20
N ARG A 205 -31.59 6.00 -13.76
CA ARG A 205 -32.05 5.51 -12.46
C ARG A 205 -31.15 5.96 -11.31
N GLY A 206 -29.91 6.36 -11.62
CA GLY A 206 -28.89 6.70 -10.63
C GLY A 206 -28.30 5.48 -9.90
N SER A 207 -28.76 4.27 -10.24
CA SER A 207 -28.27 3.03 -9.63
C SER A 207 -28.31 1.85 -10.59
N ILE A 208 -27.46 0.84 -10.35
CA ILE A 208 -27.36 -0.39 -11.13
C ILE A 208 -27.33 -1.61 -10.20
N GLY A 209 -27.99 -2.70 -10.58
CA GLY A 209 -27.91 -3.98 -9.86
C GLY A 209 -26.66 -4.77 -10.21
N LEU A 210 -26.23 -5.67 -9.32
CA LEU A 210 -25.05 -6.52 -9.56
C LEU A 210 -25.19 -7.41 -10.79
N ASP A 211 -26.38 -7.96 -11.02
CA ASP A 211 -26.68 -8.82 -12.18
C ASP A 211 -26.62 -8.05 -13.51
N GLU A 212 -26.97 -6.78 -13.50
CA GLU A 212 -26.84 -5.88 -14.65
C GLU A 212 -25.37 -5.47 -14.86
N LEU A 213 -24.67 -5.15 -13.78
CA LEU A 213 -23.24 -4.80 -13.79
C LEU A 213 -22.38 -5.98 -14.26
N ALA A 214 -22.68 -7.21 -13.83
CA ALA A 214 -21.95 -8.42 -14.23
C ALA A 214 -22.02 -8.74 -15.73
N ARG A 215 -22.98 -8.15 -16.46
CA ARG A 215 -23.09 -8.28 -17.92
C ARG A 215 -22.30 -7.24 -18.71
N MET A 216 -21.73 -6.27 -18.01
CA MET A 216 -20.87 -5.23 -18.61
C MET A 216 -19.40 -5.63 -18.52
N ASP A 217 -18.58 -5.07 -19.39
CA ASP A 217 -17.14 -5.05 -19.16
C ASP A 217 -16.87 -4.08 -18.01
N VAL A 218 -16.36 -4.56 -16.87
CA VAL A 218 -16.06 -3.71 -15.70
C VAL A 218 -14.57 -3.52 -15.59
N ILE A 219 -14.12 -2.30 -15.84
CA ILE A 219 -12.73 -1.90 -15.72
C ILE A 219 -12.43 -1.60 -14.24
N HIS A 220 -11.50 -2.33 -13.67
CA HIS A 220 -11.00 -2.11 -12.31
C HIS A 220 -9.48 -2.29 -12.27
N GLY A 221 -8.81 -1.57 -11.38
CA GLY A 221 -7.34 -1.53 -11.25
C GLY A 221 -6.70 -2.92 -11.21
N PRO A 222 -5.39 -3.01 -11.48
CA PRO A 222 -4.75 -4.32 -11.47
C PRO A 222 -4.79 -4.93 -10.06
N ARG A 223 -5.10 -6.23 -9.96
CA ARG A 223 -5.16 -7.00 -8.70
C ARG A 223 -3.99 -6.72 -7.74
N ARG A 224 -2.78 -6.50 -8.29
CA ARG A 224 -1.57 -6.22 -7.50
C ARG A 224 -1.63 -4.89 -6.72
N ALA A 225 -2.45 -3.92 -7.15
CA ALA A 225 -2.58 -2.64 -6.44
C ALA A 225 -3.32 -2.81 -5.11
N GLU A 226 -4.42 -3.57 -5.14
CA GLU A 226 -5.28 -3.80 -3.97
C GLU A 226 -5.79 -5.26 -3.99
N PRO A 227 -4.91 -6.25 -3.78
CA PRO A 227 -5.26 -7.65 -3.99
C PRO A 227 -6.45 -8.09 -3.15
N GLY A 228 -6.56 -7.59 -1.93
CA GLY A 228 -7.64 -7.97 -1.03
C GLY A 228 -9.01 -7.47 -1.49
N THR A 229 -9.12 -6.19 -1.78
CA THR A 229 -10.35 -5.58 -2.29
C THR A 229 -10.73 -6.18 -3.63
N TYR A 230 -9.75 -6.35 -4.53
CA TYR A 230 -9.96 -6.95 -5.83
C TYR A 230 -10.53 -8.38 -5.72
N ASP A 231 -9.95 -9.23 -4.87
CA ASP A 231 -10.38 -10.61 -4.70
C ASP A 231 -11.75 -10.71 -4.04
N ALA A 232 -12.02 -9.87 -3.03
CA ALA A 232 -13.33 -9.80 -2.37
C ALA A 232 -14.44 -9.40 -3.35
N TRP A 233 -14.24 -8.33 -4.11
CA TRP A 233 -15.22 -7.86 -5.10
C TRP A 233 -15.37 -8.85 -6.25
N THR A 234 -14.28 -9.45 -6.73
CA THR A 234 -14.36 -10.53 -7.73
C THR A 234 -15.20 -11.69 -7.23
N SER A 235 -15.05 -12.08 -5.96
CA SER A 235 -15.83 -13.16 -5.36
C SER A 235 -17.32 -12.84 -5.31
N ILE A 236 -17.69 -11.62 -4.93
CA ILE A 236 -19.08 -11.15 -4.92
C ILE A 236 -19.67 -11.15 -6.34
N MET A 237 -18.93 -10.63 -7.32
CA MET A 237 -19.39 -10.60 -8.71
C MET A 237 -19.50 -12.02 -9.30
N ARG A 238 -18.60 -12.94 -8.95
CA ARG A 238 -18.66 -14.34 -9.38
C ARG A 238 -19.80 -15.14 -8.76
N ALA A 239 -20.34 -14.69 -7.65
CA ALA A 239 -21.57 -15.27 -7.10
C ALA A 239 -22.79 -14.98 -8.00
N VAL A 240 -22.75 -13.93 -8.81
CA VAL A 240 -23.77 -13.56 -9.79
C VAL A 240 -23.48 -14.18 -11.16
N ASP A 241 -22.27 -14.04 -11.68
CA ASP A 241 -21.80 -14.72 -12.89
C ASP A 241 -20.44 -15.39 -12.62
N SER A 242 -20.42 -16.72 -12.60
CA SER A 242 -19.22 -17.51 -12.28
C SER A 242 -18.03 -17.26 -13.22
N ARG A 243 -18.26 -16.66 -14.40
CA ARG A 243 -17.23 -16.31 -15.39
C ARG A 243 -16.76 -14.86 -15.29
N PHE A 244 -17.31 -14.10 -14.35
CA PHE A 244 -16.95 -12.70 -14.22
C PHE A 244 -15.47 -12.49 -13.93
N GLU A 245 -14.87 -11.55 -14.64
CA GLU A 245 -13.51 -11.06 -14.41
C GLU A 245 -13.46 -9.55 -14.65
N PHE A 246 -12.71 -8.83 -13.81
CA PHE A 246 -12.43 -7.42 -14.05
C PHE A 246 -11.48 -7.25 -15.23
N THR A 247 -11.78 -6.28 -16.09
CA THR A 247 -10.87 -5.85 -17.15
C THR A 247 -9.83 -4.88 -16.57
N ALA A 248 -8.55 -5.19 -16.72
CA ALA A 248 -7.50 -4.28 -16.30
C ALA A 248 -7.46 -3.02 -17.18
N PRO A 249 -7.28 -1.81 -16.62
CA PRO A 249 -7.12 -0.60 -17.43
C PRO A 249 -5.87 -0.72 -18.31
N PRO A 250 -5.91 -0.19 -19.55
CA PRO A 250 -4.81 -0.35 -20.51
C PRO A 250 -3.52 0.33 -20.07
N LEU A 251 -3.62 1.33 -19.20
CA LEU A 251 -2.50 2.13 -18.71
C LEU A 251 -2.74 2.49 -17.24
N ARG A 252 -1.64 2.68 -16.48
CA ARG A 252 -1.67 3.25 -15.12
C ARG A 252 -1.78 4.76 -15.21
N HIS A 253 -2.97 5.27 -15.53
CA HIS A 253 -3.18 6.70 -15.72
C HIS A 253 -4.25 7.26 -14.78
N SER A 254 -4.41 8.59 -14.85
CA SER A 254 -5.45 9.28 -14.11
C SER A 254 -6.84 8.71 -14.45
N LEU A 255 -7.77 8.82 -13.51
CA LEU A 255 -9.17 8.41 -13.71
C LEU A 255 -9.76 8.97 -15.02
N ALA A 256 -9.43 10.22 -15.38
CA ALA A 256 -9.89 10.84 -16.61
C ALA A 256 -9.53 10.04 -17.88
N VAL A 257 -8.32 9.48 -17.93
CA VAL A 257 -7.88 8.66 -19.08
C VAL A 257 -8.61 7.32 -19.11
N VAL A 258 -8.83 6.69 -17.94
CA VAL A 258 -9.58 5.43 -17.85
C VAL A 258 -11.04 5.64 -18.26
N LEU A 259 -11.67 6.74 -17.83
CA LEU A 259 -13.04 7.09 -18.23
C LEU A 259 -13.14 7.38 -19.73
N ALA A 260 -12.19 8.11 -20.30
CA ALA A 260 -12.15 8.37 -21.74
C ALA A 260 -12.00 7.06 -22.53
N PHE A 261 -11.17 6.12 -22.07
CA PHE A 261 -11.04 4.81 -22.67
C PHE A 261 -12.35 4.01 -22.60
N ALA A 262 -13.01 3.98 -21.44
CA ALA A 262 -14.28 3.30 -21.24
C ALA A 262 -15.41 3.88 -22.10
N ALA A 263 -15.44 5.21 -22.23
CA ALA A 263 -16.43 5.92 -23.04
C ALA A 263 -16.30 5.64 -24.56
N THR A 264 -15.09 5.32 -25.03
CA THR A 264 -14.79 5.03 -26.45
C THR A 264 -14.71 3.55 -26.78
N ALA A 265 -15.01 2.65 -25.82
CA ALA A 265 -15.02 1.22 -26.03
C ALA A 265 -16.14 0.78 -26.99
N ASP A 266 -15.90 -0.24 -27.80
CA ASP A 266 -16.89 -0.83 -28.73
C ASP A 266 -18.10 -1.43 -28.00
N ARG A 267 -17.95 -1.76 -26.73
CA ARG A 267 -19.01 -2.23 -25.83
C ARG A 267 -19.14 -1.29 -24.64
N PRO A 268 -20.35 -1.14 -24.08
CA PRO A 268 -20.52 -0.37 -22.86
C PRO A 268 -19.63 -0.93 -21.74
N ALA A 269 -18.67 -0.15 -21.31
CA ALA A 269 -17.78 -0.51 -20.21
C ALA A 269 -18.09 0.34 -18.97
N ALA A 270 -18.13 -0.29 -17.82
CA ALA A 270 -18.19 0.38 -16.53
C ALA A 270 -16.77 0.58 -15.98
N VAL A 271 -16.55 1.61 -15.19
CA VAL A 271 -15.30 1.85 -14.47
C VAL A 271 -15.58 1.84 -12.98
N LEU A 272 -15.01 0.87 -12.30
CA LEU A 272 -15.05 0.75 -10.85
C LEU A 272 -13.72 1.25 -10.29
N THR A 273 -13.75 2.34 -9.54
CA THR A 273 -12.56 2.89 -8.89
C THR A 273 -12.47 2.42 -7.44
N GLY A 274 -11.30 2.62 -6.82
CA GLY A 274 -11.16 2.41 -5.39
C GLY A 274 -12.20 3.20 -4.60
N PRO A 275 -12.50 2.78 -3.36
CA PRO A 275 -13.52 3.44 -2.55
C PRO A 275 -13.16 4.90 -2.29
N THR A 276 -14.09 5.81 -2.58
CA THR A 276 -13.89 7.25 -2.36
C THR A 276 -14.95 7.85 -1.44
N ALA A 277 -16.12 7.20 -1.29
CA ALA A 277 -17.20 7.64 -0.43
C ALA A 277 -17.34 6.76 0.82
N ILE A 278 -17.67 7.37 1.97
CA ILE A 278 -17.97 6.63 3.20
C ILE A 278 -19.30 5.92 3.01
N ALA A 279 -19.35 4.62 3.27
CA ALA A 279 -20.56 3.81 3.16
C ALA A 279 -21.66 4.35 4.10
N GLY A 280 -22.87 4.55 3.56
CA GLY A 280 -24.00 5.05 4.31
C GLY A 280 -23.96 6.54 4.70
N ALA A 281 -22.97 7.31 4.24
CA ALA A 281 -22.94 8.76 4.41
C ALA A 281 -24.03 9.42 3.55
N PRO A 282 -24.71 10.49 4.05
CA PRO A 282 -25.62 11.24 3.21
C PRO A 282 -24.88 11.84 2.01
N PRO A 283 -25.53 11.94 0.83
CA PRO A 283 -24.90 12.33 -0.44
C PRO A 283 -24.24 13.72 -0.44
N ASP A 284 -24.44 14.50 0.62
CA ASP A 284 -23.95 15.88 0.73
C ASP A 284 -22.66 16.03 1.54
N VAL A 285 -22.14 14.95 2.14
CA VAL A 285 -20.88 15.01 2.88
C VAL A 285 -19.71 14.94 1.93
N ILE A 286 -19.21 16.10 1.58
CA ILE A 286 -17.97 16.40 0.85
C ILE A 286 -17.77 15.52 -0.39
N ARG A 287 -18.51 15.83 -1.43
CA ARG A 287 -18.05 15.52 -2.80
C ARG A 287 -16.88 16.45 -3.07
N LEU A 288 -15.67 15.87 -3.16
CA LEU A 288 -14.59 16.59 -3.84
C LEU A 288 -15.11 17.10 -5.18
N PRO A 289 -14.73 18.30 -5.62
CA PRO A 289 -15.19 18.84 -6.91
C PRO A 289 -14.98 17.73 -7.93
N ARG A 290 -16.06 17.35 -8.62
CA ARG A 290 -16.05 16.34 -9.67
C ARG A 290 -14.96 16.71 -10.67
N ALA A 291 -13.83 16.04 -10.62
CA ALA A 291 -12.65 16.40 -11.35
C ALA A 291 -12.83 16.27 -12.88
N THR A 292 -13.87 15.55 -13.33
CA THR A 292 -14.15 15.42 -14.76
C THR A 292 -15.62 15.11 -14.98
N GLU A 293 -16.37 16.08 -15.45
CA GLU A 293 -17.56 15.81 -16.26
C GLU A 293 -17.05 15.32 -17.63
N THR A 294 -16.77 14.03 -17.75
CA THR A 294 -16.71 13.43 -19.08
C THR A 294 -18.15 13.34 -19.58
N PRO A 295 -18.52 14.00 -20.68
CA PRO A 295 -19.92 14.11 -21.12
C PRO A 295 -20.59 12.77 -21.36
N ASP A 296 -19.79 11.71 -21.50
CA ASP A 296 -20.25 10.38 -21.86
C ASP A 296 -20.28 9.34 -20.71
N MET A 297 -19.81 9.72 -19.50
CA MET A 297 -19.81 8.85 -18.32
C MET A 297 -20.50 9.53 -17.14
N VAL A 298 -21.29 8.78 -16.40
CA VAL A 298 -21.99 9.26 -15.19
C VAL A 298 -21.71 8.35 -14.02
N GLN A 299 -21.62 8.92 -12.83
CA GLN A 299 -21.49 8.18 -11.60
C GLN A 299 -22.87 7.65 -11.14
N VAL A 300 -22.93 6.37 -10.75
CA VAL A 300 -24.13 5.72 -10.22
C VAL A 300 -23.76 4.92 -8.97
N SER A 301 -24.77 4.65 -8.13
CA SER A 301 -24.60 3.73 -6.99
C SER A 301 -24.84 2.27 -7.43
N ILE A 302 -24.25 1.33 -6.67
CA ILE A 302 -24.58 -0.10 -6.81
C ILE A 302 -25.74 -0.40 -5.84
N ALA A 303 -26.83 -0.92 -6.37
CA ALA A 303 -28.03 -1.18 -5.58
C ALA A 303 -27.75 -2.20 -4.46
N GLY A 304 -28.14 -1.85 -3.22
CA GLY A 304 -27.92 -2.68 -2.04
C GLY A 304 -26.52 -2.61 -1.45
N HIS A 305 -25.64 -1.75 -2.00
CA HIS A 305 -24.28 -1.50 -1.50
C HIS A 305 -23.43 -2.76 -1.20
N PRO A 306 -23.39 -3.76 -2.10
CA PRO A 306 -22.76 -5.05 -1.82
C PRO A 306 -21.23 -5.01 -1.94
N LEU A 307 -20.68 -3.99 -2.62
CA LEU A 307 -19.23 -3.82 -2.79
C LEU A 307 -18.76 -2.75 -1.83
N THR A 308 -18.16 -3.17 -0.72
CA THR A 308 -17.51 -2.28 0.24
C THR A 308 -16.07 -2.70 0.45
N ALA A 309 -15.25 -1.79 0.97
CA ALA A 309 -13.93 -2.06 1.46
C ALA A 309 -13.73 -1.37 2.81
N THR A 310 -13.11 -2.06 3.75
CA THR A 310 -12.79 -1.50 5.07
C THR A 310 -11.43 -0.83 5.01
N ALA A 311 -11.39 0.47 5.22
CA ALA A 311 -10.12 1.15 5.47
C ALA A 311 -9.67 0.85 6.90
N ALA A 312 -8.38 0.59 7.08
CA ALA A 312 -7.83 0.29 8.39
C ALA A 312 -6.45 0.92 8.59
N LEU A 313 -6.19 1.23 9.85
CA LEU A 313 -4.87 1.51 10.37
C LEU A 313 -4.33 0.22 10.95
N VAL A 314 -3.17 -0.24 10.43
CA VAL A 314 -2.55 -1.53 10.76
C VAL A 314 -1.15 -1.27 11.30
N TRP A 315 -0.72 -2.02 12.32
CA TRP A 315 0.61 -1.89 12.92
C TRP A 315 1.16 -3.23 13.39
N ASN A 316 2.47 -3.26 13.68
CA ASN A 316 3.08 -4.43 14.30
C ASN A 316 2.65 -4.56 15.76
N GLY A 317 2.17 -5.73 16.17
CA GLY A 317 1.65 -5.98 17.52
C GLY A 317 2.69 -5.87 18.64
N ASP A 318 3.97 -5.87 18.30
CA ASP A 318 5.09 -5.67 19.23
C ASP A 318 5.53 -4.21 19.39
N LEU A 319 4.78 -3.26 18.80
CA LEU A 319 5.03 -1.84 18.98
C LEU A 319 4.97 -1.44 20.48
N PRO A 320 5.81 -0.50 20.95
CA PRO A 320 5.68 0.06 22.29
C PRO A 320 4.27 0.58 22.56
N ARG A 321 3.74 0.35 23.76
CA ARG A 321 2.37 0.77 24.12
C ARG A 321 2.12 2.27 23.93
N SER A 322 3.14 3.10 24.13
CA SER A 322 3.06 4.55 23.87
C SER A 322 2.74 4.87 22.42
N LEU A 323 3.35 4.15 21.47
CA LEU A 323 3.10 4.30 20.04
C LEU A 323 1.75 3.70 19.64
N GLN A 324 1.37 2.56 20.22
CA GLN A 324 0.04 1.99 19.99
C GLN A 324 -1.06 2.96 20.45
N GLN A 325 -0.90 3.66 21.59
CA GLN A 325 -1.84 4.65 22.07
C GLN A 325 -2.03 5.79 21.06
N ILE A 326 -0.95 6.28 20.46
CA ILE A 326 -1.01 7.30 19.40
C ILE A 326 -1.87 6.80 18.21
N LEU A 327 -1.71 5.54 17.82
CA LEU A 327 -2.48 4.96 16.73
C LEU A 327 -3.96 4.78 17.10
N PHE A 328 -4.27 4.42 18.35
CA PHE A 328 -5.65 4.37 18.85
C PHE A 328 -6.28 5.76 18.84
N ASP A 329 -5.59 6.77 19.38
CA ASP A 329 -6.07 8.14 19.42
C ASP A 329 -6.28 8.70 18.01
N THR A 330 -5.39 8.32 17.07
CA THR A 330 -5.50 8.64 15.65
C THR A 330 -6.77 8.05 15.05
N ALA A 331 -7.02 6.77 15.26
CA ALA A 331 -8.19 6.11 14.70
C ALA A 331 -9.50 6.70 15.25
N VAL A 332 -9.54 7.02 16.56
CA VAL A 332 -10.68 7.70 17.19
C VAL A 332 -10.89 9.10 16.60
N GLY A 333 -9.82 9.85 16.36
CA GLY A 333 -9.89 11.22 15.82
C GLY A 333 -10.17 11.28 14.30
N ALA A 334 -9.88 10.22 13.57
CA ALA A 334 -10.03 10.18 12.12
C ALA A 334 -11.43 9.77 11.65
N THR A 335 -12.25 9.19 12.52
CA THR A 335 -13.52 8.54 12.14
C THR A 335 -14.74 9.16 12.84
N PRO A 336 -15.79 9.55 12.12
CA PRO A 336 -17.18 9.58 12.63
C PRO A 336 -17.96 8.36 12.08
N PRO A 337 -18.62 7.53 12.89
CA PRO A 337 -18.60 7.26 14.31
C PRO A 337 -17.76 6.05 14.72
N ALA A 338 -17.43 5.99 16.00
CA ALA A 338 -16.63 5.04 16.78
C ALA A 338 -15.90 3.88 16.04
N PRO A 339 -14.55 3.89 15.99
CA PRO A 339 -13.77 2.79 15.46
C PRO A 339 -14.01 1.52 16.28
N VAL A 340 -14.25 0.42 15.61
CA VAL A 340 -14.38 -0.90 16.23
C VAL A 340 -13.02 -1.60 16.14
N PRO A 341 -12.42 -2.05 17.25
CA PRO A 341 -11.23 -2.89 17.17
C PRO A 341 -11.57 -4.18 16.44
N LEU A 342 -10.81 -4.48 15.40
CA LEU A 342 -10.89 -5.74 14.68
C LEU A 342 -10.14 -6.80 15.49
N SER A 343 -10.75 -7.22 16.61
CA SER A 343 -10.16 -8.26 17.45
C SER A 343 -10.29 -9.61 16.75
N ARG A 344 -9.24 -10.43 16.85
CA ARG A 344 -9.28 -11.85 16.51
C ARG A 344 -10.38 -12.49 17.36
N ALA A 345 -11.29 -13.20 16.71
CA ALA A 345 -12.08 -14.20 17.42
C ALA A 345 -11.09 -15.21 18.00
N GLY A 346 -11.06 -15.32 19.32
CA GLY A 346 -10.21 -16.20 20.08
C GLY A 346 -10.49 -17.69 19.86
#